data_b8d1cde769c61458455b3c6959df30ab
#
_entry.id   b8d1cde769c61458455b3c6959df30ab
#
_cell.length_a   1.000
_cell.length_b   1.000
_cell.length_c   1.000
_cell.angle_alpha   90.00
_cell.angle_beta   90.00
_cell.angle_gamma   90.00
#
_symmetry.space_group_name_H-M   'P 1'
#
loop_
_entity.id
_entity.type
_entity.pdbx_description
1 polymer ?
#
loop_
_entity_poly.entity_id
_entity_poly.type
_entity_poly.pdbx_seq_one_letter_code
_entity_poly.pdbx_strand_id
1 'polypeptide(L)' 'MKVGDLVKWDGWLYPMLITGFTHDVIKAGGMGEKETYYRCLAGEDYIWIFESNLELICK' A
#
# COMPACT_ATOMS: atom_id res chain seq x y z
N MET A 1 3.50 5.42 -7.00
CA MET A 1 3.35 3.96 -6.95
C MET A 1 2.19 3.52 -7.82
N LYS A 2 2.32 2.37 -8.41
CA LYS A 2 1.30 1.82 -9.29
C LYS A 2 1.34 0.30 -9.25
N VAL A 3 0.32 -0.35 -9.79
CA VAL A 3 0.29 -1.80 -9.91
C VAL A 3 1.50 -2.27 -10.72
N GLY A 4 2.18 -3.29 -10.22
CA GLY A 4 3.40 -3.81 -10.82
C GLY A 4 4.68 -3.29 -10.19
N ASP A 5 4.61 -2.27 -9.34
CA ASP A 5 5.79 -1.76 -8.64
C ASP A 5 6.17 -2.66 -7.46
N LEU A 6 7.46 -2.73 -7.17
CA LEU A 6 7.96 -3.40 -5.99
C LEU A 6 8.12 -2.38 -4.87
N VAL A 7 7.64 -2.73 -3.70
CA VAL A 7 7.64 -1.85 -2.53
C VAL A 7 8.14 -2.58 -1.30
N LYS A 8 8.53 -1.79 -0.32
CA LYS A 8 9.03 -2.26 0.97
C LYS A 8 8.15 -1.72 2.08
N TRP A 9 7.95 -2.54 3.09
CA TRP A 9 7.18 -2.19 4.28
C TRP A 9 7.87 -2.75 5.53
N ASP A 10 7.87 -1.99 6.61
CA ASP A 10 8.57 -2.37 7.84
C ASP A 10 8.03 -3.66 8.48
N GLY A 11 6.77 -3.96 8.25
CA GLY A 11 6.15 -5.18 8.77
C GLY A 11 6.48 -6.44 8.01
N TRP A 12 7.25 -6.34 6.93
CA TRP A 12 7.56 -7.47 6.08
C TRP A 12 9.01 -7.40 5.61
N LEU A 13 9.73 -8.52 5.71
CA LEU A 13 11.17 -8.56 5.42
C LEU A 13 11.50 -8.54 3.93
N TYR A 14 10.56 -8.91 3.09
CA TYR A 14 10.80 -9.08 1.67
C TYR A 14 10.06 -8.01 0.87
N PRO A 15 10.57 -7.68 -0.33
CA PRO A 15 9.82 -6.81 -1.24
C PRO A 15 8.46 -7.41 -1.56
N MET A 16 7.48 -6.54 -1.76
CA MET A 16 6.13 -6.95 -2.13
C MET A 16 5.76 -6.34 -3.47
N LEU A 17 4.96 -7.07 -4.22
CA LEU A 17 4.44 -6.59 -5.49
C LEU A 17 3.07 -5.96 -5.28
N ILE A 18 2.90 -4.75 -5.77
CA ILE A 18 1.58 -4.10 -5.76
C ILE A 18 0.70 -4.77 -6.81
N THR A 19 -0.43 -5.31 -6.38
CA THR A 19 -1.37 -6.01 -7.26
C THR A 19 -2.69 -5.26 -7.44
N GLY A 20 -2.92 -4.21 -6.66
CA GLY A 20 -4.12 -3.41 -6.76
C GLY A 20 -4.05 -2.22 -5.84
N PHE A 21 -5.05 -1.35 -5.92
CA PHE A 21 -5.14 -0.20 -5.04
C PHE A 21 -6.59 0.24 -4.87
N THR A 22 -6.85 0.98 -3.81
CA THR A 22 -8.14 1.60 -3.58
C THR A 22 -7.94 2.92 -2.86
N HIS A 23 -8.88 3.82 -3.06
CA HIS A 23 -8.91 5.10 -2.35
C HIS A 23 -10.03 5.07 -1.32
N ASP A 24 -9.70 5.39 -0.08
CA ASP A 24 -10.69 5.52 0.97
C ASP A 24 -10.72 6.93 1.50
N VAL A 25 -11.91 7.38 1.86
CA VAL A 25 -12.08 8.67 2.53
C VAL A 25 -12.11 8.42 4.02
N ILE A 26 -11.07 8.83 4.71
CA ILE A 26 -11.02 8.74 6.17
C ILE A 26 -11.55 10.06 6.72
N LYS A 27 -12.67 9.98 7.43
CA LYS A 27 -13.26 11.14 8.10
C LYS A 27 -12.78 11.18 9.55
N ALA A 28 -11.57 11.64 9.73
CA ALA A 28 -11.05 11.86 11.07
C ALA A 28 -11.23 13.34 11.42
N GLY A 29 -11.99 13.62 12.46
CA GLY A 29 -12.20 14.98 12.92
C GLY A 29 -13.00 15.88 11.98
N GLY A 30 -13.86 15.31 11.14
CA GLY A 30 -14.69 16.06 10.21
C GLY A 30 -13.98 16.55 8.95
N MET A 31 -12.70 16.25 8.80
CA MET A 31 -11.97 16.57 7.59
C MET A 31 -11.83 15.31 6.76
N GLY A 32 -12.45 15.30 5.59
CA GLY A 32 -12.33 14.16 4.70
C GLY A 32 -10.96 14.14 4.02
N GLU A 33 -10.12 13.22 4.42
CA GLU A 33 -8.85 12.98 3.74
C GLU A 33 -8.95 11.70 2.93
N LYS A 34 -8.44 11.75 1.70
CA LYS A 34 -8.34 10.55 0.88
C LYS A 34 -7.01 9.88 1.14
N GLU A 35 -7.08 8.65 1.55
CA GLU A 35 -5.90 7.80 1.71
C GLU A 35 -5.92 6.73 0.63
N THR A 36 -4.75 6.41 0.12
CA THR A 36 -4.61 5.34 -0.86
C THR A 36 -4.05 4.10 -0.17
N TYR A 37 -4.75 3.00 -0.33
CA TYR A 37 -4.28 1.70 0.11
C TYR A 37 -3.82 0.90 -1.09
N TYR A 38 -2.70 0.24 -0.96
CA TYR A 38 -2.21 -0.67 -1.98
C TYR A 38 -2.35 -2.10 -1.51
N ARG A 39 -2.86 -2.95 -2.39
CA ARG A 39 -2.91 -4.38 -2.16
C ARG A 39 -1.57 -4.95 -2.58
N CYS A 40 -0.84 -5.48 -1.63
CA CYS A 40 0.49 -6.03 -1.85
C CYS A 40 0.48 -7.54 -1.65
N LEU A 41 1.18 -8.23 -2.53
CA LEU A 41 1.33 -9.67 -2.43
C LEU A 41 2.46 -9.97 -1.46
N ALA A 42 2.13 -10.59 -0.34
CA ALA A 42 3.08 -10.98 0.70
C ALA A 42 3.06 -12.51 0.83
N GLY A 43 4.01 -13.17 0.17
CA GLY A 43 4.00 -14.63 0.09
C GLY A 43 2.80 -15.15 -0.69
N GLU A 44 1.91 -15.85 -0.02
CA GLU A 44 0.68 -16.38 -0.63
C GLU A 44 -0.54 -15.52 -0.34
N ASP A 45 -0.38 -14.48 0.49
CA ASP A 45 -1.48 -13.66 0.94
C ASP A 45 -1.39 -12.25 0.39
N TYR A 46 -2.56 -11.59 0.31
CA TYR A 46 -2.64 -10.18 -0.05
C TYR A 46 -2.91 -9.39 1.21
N ILE A 47 -2.20 -8.27 1.36
CA ILE A 47 -2.43 -7.35 2.47
C ILE A 47 -2.61 -5.94 1.93
N TRP A 48 -3.44 -5.16 2.62
CA TRP A 48 -3.69 -3.76 2.30
C TRP A 48 -2.86 -2.88 3.21
N ILE A 49 -2.07 -2.01 2.62
CA ILE A 49 -1.16 -1.15 3.35
C ILE A 49 -1.33 0.28 2.86
N PHE A 50 -1.31 1.24 3.79
CA PHE A 50 -1.32 2.66 3.44
C PHE A 50 -0.11 3.03 2.60
N GLU A 51 -0.32 3.90 1.63
CA GLU A 51 0.76 4.42 0.79
C GLU A 51 1.90 5.01 1.62
N SER A 52 1.58 5.74 2.68
CA SER A 52 2.57 6.38 3.52
C SER A 52 3.49 5.40 4.26
N ASN A 53 3.07 4.15 4.39
CA ASN A 53 3.87 3.11 5.03
C ASN A 53 4.71 2.31 4.05
N LEU A 54 4.57 2.58 2.77
CA LEU A 54 5.28 1.87 1.72
C LEU A 54 6.44 2.71 1.18
N GLU A 55 7.51 2.04 0.83
CA GLU A 55 8.66 2.65 0.19
C GLU A 55 8.88 1.99 -1.17
N LEU A 56 8.95 2.78 -2.22
CA LEU A 56 9.20 2.27 -3.56
C LEU A 56 10.64 1.80 -3.67
N ILE A 57 10.82 0.54 -4.04
CA ILE A 57 12.15 -0.05 -4.18
C ILE A 57 12.63 0.01 -5.63
N CYS A 58 11.74 -0.33 -6.54
CA CYS A 58 12.09 -0.46 -7.96
C CYS A 58 10.99 0.10 -8.83
N LYS A 59 11.39 0.72 -9.87
CA LYS A 59 10.48 1.26 -10.89
C LYS A 59 10.30 0.27 -12.03
#